data_e8e19f94af12e56059e8d5079580ff01
#
_entry.id   e8e19f94af12e56059e8d5079580ff01
#
_cell.length_a   1.000
_cell.length_b   1.000
_cell.length_c   1.000
_cell.angle_alpha   90.00
_cell.angle_beta   90.00
_cell.angle_gamma   90.00
#
_symmetry.space_group_name_H-M   'P 1'
#
loop_
_entity.id
_entity.type
_entity.pdbx_description
1 polymer ?
#
loop_
_entity_poly.entity_id
_entity_poly.type
_entity_poly.pdbx_seq_one_letter_code
_entity_poly.pdbx_strand_id
1 'polypeptide(L)'
;IMTSGFISRAQQDAMFSHYMFNTQAINPGYVGSREVLSVMSVIRSQWINFDGAPNTQTLSLNSPLFGDQLGFGFSVLNDKIGPIKSTAFSLDLAYHLQVTQSGHKLSFGIKGGGNAFSSDFSMLDLDPGTPDGIDPSFSRDIRKKFLPNFGAGLYYNTVNWYVGVSTPRILEKEFDKSQRHYFAIAGALFEISRDIKLRPSVYMKATKNAPLTMDISAYAVFKDLFWLGGMARTAFGRVIPTGKVGGGLGLMAGININDNIAVGYSYDYSVGNTTFKYNGGSHELLLRYDFMFRKKDVIKSPRYF
;
A
#
# COMPACT_ATOMS: atom_id res chain seq x y z
N ILE A 1 21.94 -33.94 -16.14
CA ILE A 1 21.41 -33.24 -14.96
C ILE A 1 20.69 -32.04 -15.50
N MET A 2 19.35 -32.13 -15.60
CA MET A 2 18.49 -31.00 -16.02
C MET A 2 18.36 -30.05 -14.83
N THR A 3 19.03 -28.91 -14.88
CA THR A 3 18.78 -27.78 -14.00
C THR A 3 17.48 -27.11 -14.45
N SER A 4 16.36 -27.38 -13.78
CA SER A 4 15.14 -26.61 -13.95
C SER A 4 15.39 -25.21 -13.43
N GLY A 5 15.64 -24.25 -14.33
CA GLY A 5 15.70 -22.85 -14.01
C GLY A 5 14.36 -22.39 -13.42
N PHE A 6 14.35 -22.04 -12.15
CA PHE A 6 13.21 -21.40 -11.51
C PHE A 6 13.09 -19.99 -12.07
N ILE A 7 12.16 -19.78 -13.00
CA ILE A 7 11.77 -18.45 -13.43
C ILE A 7 10.99 -17.83 -12.24
N SER A 8 11.68 -17.05 -11.43
CA SER A 8 11.03 -16.20 -10.41
C SER A 8 10.26 -15.11 -11.12
N ARG A 9 8.92 -15.27 -11.21
CA ARG A 9 7.98 -14.31 -11.79
C ARG A 9 7.21 -13.65 -10.67
N ALA A 10 7.76 -12.63 -10.05
CA ALA A 10 7.01 -11.92 -9.02
C ALA A 10 7.35 -10.43 -9.01
N GLN A 11 6.78 -9.65 -9.94
CA GLN A 11 6.59 -8.24 -9.67
C GLN A 11 5.45 -8.12 -8.64
N GLN A 12 5.78 -7.74 -7.42
CA GLN A 12 4.81 -7.49 -6.37
C GLN A 12 4.45 -5.99 -6.39
N ASP A 13 3.15 -5.70 -6.15
CA ASP A 13 2.71 -4.32 -5.93
C ASP A 13 3.46 -3.68 -4.77
N ALA A 14 3.69 -2.36 -4.88
CA ALA A 14 4.33 -1.58 -3.82
C ALA A 14 3.62 -1.80 -2.48
N MET A 15 4.40 -2.07 -1.44
CA MET A 15 3.90 -2.31 -0.09
C MET A 15 4.26 -1.13 0.79
N PHE A 16 3.29 -0.64 1.55
CA PHE A 16 3.45 0.48 2.47
C PHE A 16 3.47 -0.02 3.92
N SER A 17 4.29 0.61 4.75
CA SER A 17 4.31 0.33 6.18
C SER A 17 3.11 0.97 6.88
N HIS A 18 2.70 2.14 6.40
CA HIS A 18 1.50 2.85 6.84
C HIS A 18 0.23 2.42 6.08
N TYR A 19 0.07 1.11 5.78
CA TYR A 19 -1.07 0.61 5.00
C TYR A 19 -2.43 0.96 5.63
N MET A 20 -2.50 1.03 6.97
CA MET A 20 -3.71 1.38 7.70
C MET A 20 -4.12 2.85 7.52
N PHE A 21 -3.20 3.72 7.14
CA PHE A 21 -3.51 5.11 6.77
C PHE A 21 -3.80 5.24 5.27
N ASN A 22 -3.19 4.40 4.42
CA ASN A 22 -3.34 4.42 2.96
C ASN A 22 -4.28 3.31 2.45
N THR A 23 -5.38 3.08 3.13
CA THR A 23 -6.34 2.01 2.81
C THR A 23 -6.94 2.16 1.41
N GLN A 24 -7.07 3.39 0.88
CA GLN A 24 -7.54 3.66 -0.49
C GLN A 24 -6.66 2.99 -1.56
N ALA A 25 -5.35 2.93 -1.36
CA ALA A 25 -4.46 2.27 -2.31
C ALA A 25 -4.78 0.77 -2.45
N ILE A 26 -5.28 0.17 -1.37
CA ILE A 26 -5.58 -1.25 -1.23
C ILE A 26 -7.03 -1.55 -1.63
N ASN A 27 -8.00 -0.79 -1.07
CA ASN A 27 -9.43 -1.11 -1.16
C ASN A 27 -10.25 0.10 -1.60
N PRO A 28 -10.87 0.07 -2.79
CA PRO A 28 -11.71 1.17 -3.27
C PRO A 28 -12.98 1.37 -2.42
N GLY A 29 -13.46 0.35 -1.70
CA GLY A 29 -14.61 0.49 -0.79
C GLY A 29 -14.36 1.42 0.40
N TYR A 30 -13.09 1.74 0.67
CA TYR A 30 -12.72 2.68 1.74
C TYR A 30 -13.01 4.15 1.41
N VAL A 31 -13.03 4.55 0.12
CA VAL A 31 -13.12 5.98 -0.23
C VAL A 31 -14.43 6.59 0.28
N GLY A 32 -14.35 7.77 0.90
CA GLY A 32 -15.48 8.46 1.54
C GLY A 32 -15.74 8.06 3.01
N SER A 33 -15.14 6.96 3.51
CA SER A 33 -15.39 6.48 4.87
C SER A 33 -14.88 7.42 5.96
N ARG A 34 -13.92 8.29 5.65
CA ARG A 34 -13.39 9.30 6.58
C ARG A 34 -14.31 10.50 6.83
N GLU A 35 -15.39 10.63 6.06
CA GLU A 35 -16.39 11.72 6.19
C GLU A 35 -15.82 13.13 6.01
N VAL A 36 -14.58 13.27 5.50
CA VAL A 36 -13.93 14.55 5.18
C VAL A 36 -13.17 14.43 3.87
N LEU A 37 -12.95 15.57 3.21
CA LEU A 37 -11.96 15.62 2.12
C LEU A 37 -10.56 15.48 2.72
N SER A 38 -9.87 14.44 2.36
CA SER A 38 -8.52 14.11 2.83
C SER A 38 -7.57 14.01 1.65
N VAL A 39 -6.42 14.67 1.76
CA VAL A 39 -5.30 14.52 0.83
C VAL A 39 -4.14 13.89 1.59
N MET A 40 -3.57 12.84 1.03
CA MET A 40 -2.46 12.14 1.64
C MET A 40 -1.34 11.90 0.63
N SER A 41 -0.12 12.11 1.07
CA SER A 41 1.11 11.78 0.34
C SER A 41 1.93 10.79 1.15
N VAL A 42 2.46 9.77 0.47
CA VAL A 42 3.40 8.81 1.05
C VAL A 42 4.61 8.72 0.12
N ILE A 43 5.79 8.85 0.69
CA ILE A 43 7.08 8.68 0.01
C ILE A 43 7.81 7.53 0.71
N ARG A 44 8.17 6.50 -0.06
CA ARG A 44 8.87 5.33 0.43
C ARG A 44 10.15 5.08 -0.36
N SER A 45 11.28 5.08 0.32
CA SER A 45 12.58 4.68 -0.21
C SER A 45 12.99 3.37 0.43
N GLN A 46 13.10 2.33 -0.36
CA GLN A 46 13.48 1.00 0.10
C GLN A 46 14.97 0.77 -0.10
N TRP A 47 15.57 -0.06 0.75
CA TRP A 47 16.96 -0.52 0.65
C TRP A 47 17.96 0.60 0.37
N ILE A 48 17.99 1.60 1.26
CA ILE A 48 18.93 2.72 1.15
C ILE A 48 20.36 2.17 1.08
N ASN A 49 21.19 2.77 0.23
CA ASN A 49 22.54 2.36 -0.15
C ASN A 49 22.60 1.22 -1.17
N PHE A 50 21.51 0.91 -1.85
CA PHE A 50 21.51 -0.01 -2.97
C PHE A 50 21.15 0.72 -4.26
N ASP A 51 22.07 0.72 -5.24
CA ASP A 51 21.83 1.39 -6.52
C ASP A 51 20.63 0.77 -7.26
N GLY A 52 19.73 1.63 -7.77
CA GLY A 52 18.52 1.18 -8.41
C GLY A 52 17.43 0.69 -7.44
N ALA A 53 17.59 0.92 -6.14
CA ALA A 53 16.59 0.56 -5.12
C ALA A 53 15.22 1.18 -5.38
N PRO A 54 14.13 0.50 -4.97
CA PRO A 54 12.77 0.99 -5.18
C PRO A 54 12.51 2.33 -4.49
N ASN A 55 11.93 3.27 -5.23
CA ASN A 55 11.42 4.54 -4.70
C ASN A 55 9.98 4.71 -5.17
N THR A 56 9.07 4.76 -4.21
CA THR A 56 7.62 4.83 -4.44
C THR A 56 7.07 6.13 -3.85
N GLN A 57 6.30 6.85 -4.64
CA GLN A 57 5.62 8.07 -4.23
C GLN A 57 4.14 7.94 -4.54
N THR A 58 3.28 8.28 -3.58
CA THR A 58 1.83 8.29 -3.78
C THR A 58 1.26 9.63 -3.39
N LEU A 59 0.25 10.04 -4.13
CA LEU A 59 -0.66 11.11 -3.76
C LEU A 59 -2.07 10.58 -3.90
N SER A 60 -2.86 10.67 -2.85
CA SER A 60 -4.25 10.24 -2.83
C SER A 60 -5.17 11.34 -2.31
N LEU A 61 -6.34 11.44 -2.92
CA LEU A 61 -7.44 12.28 -2.52
C LEU A 61 -8.63 11.37 -2.21
N ASN A 62 -9.30 11.62 -1.10
CA ASN A 62 -10.44 10.85 -0.61
C ASN A 62 -11.50 11.83 -0.11
N SER A 63 -12.73 11.71 -0.60
CA SER A 63 -13.83 12.61 -0.24
C SER A 63 -15.16 11.87 -0.17
N PRO A 64 -15.99 12.13 0.85
CA PRO A 64 -17.41 11.80 0.76
C PRO A 64 -18.09 12.68 -0.27
N LEU A 65 -19.14 12.16 -0.90
CA LEU A 65 -20.05 12.85 -1.82
C LEU A 65 -21.49 12.59 -1.39
N PHE A 66 -22.38 13.52 -1.72
CA PHE A 66 -23.84 13.37 -1.56
C PHE A 66 -24.27 12.83 -0.18
N GLY A 67 -23.87 13.52 0.89
CA GLY A 67 -24.31 13.21 2.24
C GLY A 67 -23.82 11.88 2.80
N ASP A 68 -22.56 11.53 2.54
CA ASP A 68 -21.86 10.32 3.01
C ASP A 68 -22.36 8.98 2.43
N GLN A 69 -23.27 9.02 1.46
CA GLN A 69 -23.70 7.79 0.76
C GLN A 69 -22.76 7.36 -0.34
N LEU A 70 -22.05 8.30 -0.94
CA LEU A 70 -21.06 8.04 -1.98
C LEU A 70 -19.68 8.52 -1.52
N GLY A 71 -18.67 7.77 -1.90
CA GLY A 71 -17.28 8.15 -1.77
C GLY A 71 -16.62 8.31 -3.12
N PHE A 72 -15.73 9.27 -3.22
CA PHE A 72 -14.87 9.50 -4.37
C PHE A 72 -13.41 9.49 -3.95
N GLY A 73 -12.57 8.85 -4.74
CA GLY A 73 -11.13 8.84 -4.58
C GLY A 73 -10.41 9.06 -5.88
N PHE A 74 -9.28 9.73 -5.80
CA PHE A 74 -8.30 9.83 -6.87
C PHE A 74 -6.93 9.49 -6.31
N SER A 75 -6.13 8.73 -7.04
CA SER A 75 -4.75 8.47 -6.62
C SER A 75 -3.80 8.41 -7.80
N VAL A 76 -2.57 8.86 -7.53
CA VAL A 76 -1.40 8.71 -8.41
C VAL A 76 -0.32 8.00 -7.61
N LEU A 77 0.28 6.98 -8.20
CA LEU A 77 1.42 6.26 -7.66
C LEU A 77 2.53 6.29 -8.69
N ASN A 78 3.68 6.79 -8.33
CA ASN A 78 4.90 6.75 -9.12
C ASN A 78 5.89 5.81 -8.44
N ASP A 79 6.33 4.79 -9.17
CA ASP A 79 7.27 3.79 -8.69
C ASP A 79 8.46 3.68 -9.64
N LYS A 80 9.65 3.68 -9.08
CA LYS A 80 10.91 3.54 -9.82
C LYS A 80 11.73 2.42 -9.21
N ILE A 81 12.09 1.42 -10.02
CA ILE A 81 12.92 0.28 -9.62
C ILE A 81 13.98 0.05 -10.69
N GLY A 82 15.23 0.43 -10.42
CA GLY A 82 16.30 0.38 -11.40
C GLY A 82 15.94 1.17 -12.68
N PRO A 83 15.99 0.52 -13.88
CA PRO A 83 15.66 1.14 -15.15
C PRO A 83 14.13 1.24 -15.38
N ILE A 84 13.31 0.63 -14.53
CA ILE A 84 11.87 0.55 -14.69
C ILE A 84 11.20 1.74 -13.99
N LYS A 85 10.31 2.44 -14.71
CA LYS A 85 9.44 3.48 -14.18
C LYS A 85 7.97 3.11 -14.45
N SER A 86 7.15 3.25 -13.44
CA SER A 86 5.73 2.94 -13.47
C SER A 86 4.94 4.06 -12.83
N THR A 87 4.04 4.69 -13.59
CA THR A 87 3.14 5.71 -13.05
C THR A 87 1.71 5.23 -13.20
N ALA A 88 1.08 4.87 -12.09
CA ALA A 88 -0.30 4.46 -12.04
C ALA A 88 -1.18 5.60 -11.57
N PHE A 89 -2.37 5.72 -12.16
CA PHE A 89 -3.43 6.59 -11.67
C PHE A 89 -4.74 5.82 -11.59
N SER A 90 -5.56 6.18 -10.63
CA SER A 90 -6.88 5.56 -10.46
C SER A 90 -7.92 6.56 -9.97
N LEU A 91 -9.16 6.28 -10.35
CA LEU A 91 -10.37 6.85 -9.82
C LEU A 91 -11.11 5.74 -9.07
N ASP A 92 -11.57 6.07 -7.89
CA ASP A 92 -12.32 5.17 -7.00
C ASP A 92 -13.70 5.76 -6.74
N LEU A 93 -14.72 4.91 -6.78
CA LEU A 93 -16.08 5.23 -6.38
C LEU A 93 -16.57 4.19 -5.39
N ALA A 94 -17.16 4.61 -4.30
CA ALA A 94 -17.77 3.72 -3.32
C ALA A 94 -19.19 4.13 -3.00
N TYR A 95 -20.06 3.13 -2.79
CA TYR A 95 -21.39 3.30 -2.27
C TYR A 95 -21.45 2.77 -0.83
N HIS A 96 -21.90 3.60 0.10
CA HIS A 96 -21.99 3.30 1.53
C HIS A 96 -23.44 2.99 1.91
N LEU A 97 -23.66 1.72 2.26
CA LEU A 97 -24.92 1.27 2.83
C LEU A 97 -24.85 1.34 4.35
N GLN A 98 -25.67 2.17 4.96
CA GLN A 98 -25.84 2.21 6.41
C GLN A 98 -26.62 0.97 6.85
N VAL A 99 -25.96 0.05 7.58
CA VAL A 99 -26.55 -1.22 8.01
C VAL A 99 -27.31 -1.06 9.32
N THR A 100 -26.84 -0.19 10.20
CA THR A 100 -27.46 0.06 11.50
C THR A 100 -27.48 1.56 11.82
N GLN A 101 -28.38 1.96 12.72
CA GLN A 101 -28.42 3.33 13.24
C GLN A 101 -27.19 3.70 14.11
N SER A 102 -26.44 2.69 14.56
CA SER A 102 -25.21 2.84 15.36
C SER A 102 -23.96 3.15 14.53
N GLY A 103 -24.10 3.51 13.24
CA GLY A 103 -22.99 3.97 12.41
C GLY A 103 -22.22 2.85 11.70
N HIS A 104 -22.75 1.62 11.66
CA HIS A 104 -22.15 0.54 10.89
C HIS A 104 -22.43 0.74 9.39
N LYS A 105 -21.38 0.75 8.58
CA LYS A 105 -21.47 0.96 7.13
C LYS A 105 -20.87 -0.25 6.39
N LEU A 106 -21.57 -0.73 5.37
CA LEU A 106 -21.04 -1.66 4.36
C LEU A 106 -20.85 -0.89 3.06
N SER A 107 -19.64 -0.90 2.55
CA SER A 107 -19.25 -0.11 1.38
C SER A 107 -18.83 -1.02 0.24
N PHE A 108 -19.35 -0.73 -0.95
CA PHE A 108 -19.02 -1.39 -2.21
C PHE A 108 -18.22 -0.41 -3.06
N GLY A 109 -16.98 -0.74 -3.38
CA GLY A 109 -16.11 0.14 -4.13
C GLY A 109 -15.71 -0.45 -5.48
N ILE A 110 -15.59 0.43 -6.47
CA ILE A 110 -14.99 0.12 -7.77
C ILE A 110 -13.83 1.07 -8.02
N LYS A 111 -12.83 0.56 -8.70
CA LYS A 111 -11.62 1.28 -9.12
C LYS A 111 -11.49 1.20 -10.63
N GLY A 112 -11.23 2.32 -11.28
CA GLY A 112 -10.86 2.37 -12.69
C GLY A 112 -9.59 3.19 -12.87
N GLY A 113 -8.66 2.73 -13.69
CA GLY A 113 -7.41 3.45 -13.90
C GLY A 113 -6.48 2.76 -14.86
N GLY A 114 -5.20 3.06 -14.74
CA GLY A 114 -4.19 2.43 -15.56
C GLY A 114 -2.78 2.78 -15.11
N ASN A 115 -1.85 2.09 -15.73
CA ASN A 115 -0.43 2.23 -15.45
C ASN A 115 0.33 2.60 -16.73
N ALA A 116 1.07 3.69 -16.71
CA ALA A 116 2.04 4.05 -17.71
C ALA A 116 3.39 3.46 -17.34
N PHE A 117 3.78 2.42 -18.05
CA PHE A 117 5.01 1.67 -17.81
C PHE A 117 6.07 2.04 -18.85
N SER A 118 7.32 2.20 -18.41
CA SER A 118 8.49 2.39 -19.28
C SER A 118 9.71 1.73 -18.67
N SER A 119 10.61 1.23 -19.53
CA SER A 119 11.92 0.74 -19.11
C SER A 119 12.98 1.33 -20.03
N ASP A 120 14.08 1.75 -19.44
CA ASP A 120 15.26 2.30 -20.11
C ASP A 120 16.45 1.41 -19.73
N PHE A 121 16.76 0.46 -20.57
CA PHE A 121 17.85 -0.49 -20.33
C PHE A 121 19.23 0.03 -20.75
N SER A 122 19.29 1.20 -21.42
CA SER A 122 20.56 1.84 -21.79
C SER A 122 21.38 2.29 -20.56
N MET A 123 20.73 2.37 -19.40
CA MET A 123 21.35 2.70 -18.10
C MET A 123 22.04 1.48 -17.43
N LEU A 124 21.85 0.29 -17.96
CA LEU A 124 22.47 -0.92 -17.41
C LEU A 124 23.86 -1.11 -18.03
N ASP A 125 24.87 -1.22 -17.19
CA ASP A 125 26.20 -1.68 -17.59
C ASP A 125 26.11 -3.21 -17.79
N LEU A 126 25.86 -3.62 -19.01
CA LEU A 126 25.75 -5.04 -19.38
C LEU A 126 27.16 -5.55 -19.64
N ASP A 127 27.56 -6.59 -18.89
CA ASP A 127 28.86 -7.25 -19.05
C ASP A 127 29.04 -7.66 -20.52
N PRO A 128 30.10 -7.19 -21.23
CA PRO A 128 30.37 -7.53 -22.62
C PRO A 128 30.79 -8.99 -22.83
N GLY A 129 30.70 -9.83 -21.81
CA GLY A 129 31.08 -11.25 -21.85
C GLY A 129 30.26 -12.16 -22.77
N THR A 130 29.19 -11.69 -23.39
CA THR A 130 28.50 -12.39 -24.48
C THR A 130 29.14 -12.01 -25.83
N PRO A 131 29.41 -12.96 -26.74
CA PRO A 131 30.06 -12.69 -28.01
C PRO A 131 29.42 -11.60 -28.88
N ASP A 132 28.13 -11.30 -28.66
CA ASP A 132 27.38 -10.28 -29.36
C ASP A 132 27.08 -9.03 -28.52
N GLY A 133 27.60 -8.92 -27.29
CA GLY A 133 27.54 -7.71 -26.44
C GLY A 133 26.16 -7.27 -25.96
N ILE A 134 25.08 -7.93 -26.33
CA ILE A 134 23.71 -7.54 -26.01
C ILE A 134 22.91 -8.79 -25.61
N ASP A 135 22.51 -8.87 -24.35
CA ASP A 135 21.49 -9.85 -23.92
C ASP A 135 20.15 -9.52 -24.62
N PRO A 136 19.58 -10.45 -25.42
CA PRO A 136 18.31 -10.23 -26.10
C PRO A 136 17.17 -9.85 -25.18
N SER A 137 17.26 -10.19 -23.90
CA SER A 137 16.25 -9.83 -22.88
C SER A 137 16.22 -8.32 -22.57
N PHE A 138 17.33 -7.62 -22.84
CA PHE A 138 17.51 -6.18 -22.60
C PHE A 138 17.69 -5.36 -23.88
N SER A 139 17.51 -6.00 -25.04
CA SER A 139 17.82 -5.40 -26.35
C SER A 139 16.83 -4.31 -26.82
N ARG A 140 15.72 -4.10 -26.12
CA ARG A 140 14.71 -3.12 -26.50
C ARG A 140 14.17 -2.34 -25.30
N ASP A 141 14.38 -1.03 -25.33
CA ASP A 141 13.68 -0.11 -24.45
C ASP A 141 12.18 -0.20 -24.65
N ILE A 142 11.44 -0.28 -23.56
CA ILE A 142 9.99 -0.21 -23.60
C ILE A 142 9.60 1.26 -23.45
N ARG A 143 9.25 1.87 -24.59
CA ARG A 143 8.69 3.22 -24.57
C ARG A 143 7.28 3.18 -23.97
N LYS A 144 6.91 4.24 -23.25
CA LYS A 144 5.67 4.41 -22.48
C LYS A 144 4.47 3.62 -23.04
N LYS A 145 4.05 2.59 -22.34
CA LYS A 145 2.86 1.79 -22.65
C LYS A 145 1.84 2.00 -21.56
N PHE A 146 0.63 2.38 -21.98
CA PHE A 146 -0.49 2.53 -21.06
C PHE A 146 -1.25 1.20 -20.91
N LEU A 147 -1.47 0.78 -19.68
CA LEU A 147 -2.10 -0.47 -19.31
C LEU A 147 -3.34 -0.18 -18.44
N PRO A 148 -4.56 -0.13 -19.02
CA PRO A 148 -5.78 0.08 -18.22
C PRO A 148 -6.04 -1.10 -17.31
N ASN A 149 -6.63 -0.84 -16.15
CA ASN A 149 -7.04 -1.85 -15.18
C ASN A 149 -8.29 -1.40 -14.43
N PHE A 150 -8.98 -2.38 -13.83
CA PHE A 150 -10.16 -2.18 -13.01
C PHE A 150 -9.98 -2.94 -11.71
N GLY A 151 -10.69 -2.52 -10.69
CA GLY A 151 -10.68 -3.15 -9.38
C GLY A 151 -12.02 -3.06 -8.69
N ALA A 152 -12.17 -3.87 -7.64
CA ALA A 152 -13.36 -3.86 -6.79
C ALA A 152 -12.97 -4.16 -5.35
N GLY A 153 -13.81 -3.73 -4.41
CA GLY A 153 -13.61 -3.99 -3.00
C GLY A 153 -14.86 -3.87 -2.18
N LEU A 154 -14.86 -4.56 -1.07
CA LEU A 154 -15.86 -4.48 -0.01
C LEU A 154 -15.17 -3.97 1.24
N TYR A 155 -15.80 -3.04 1.93
CA TYR A 155 -15.29 -2.48 3.17
C TYR A 155 -16.44 -2.33 4.16
N TYR A 156 -16.28 -2.93 5.34
CA TYR A 156 -17.24 -2.80 6.42
C TYR A 156 -16.54 -2.10 7.57
N ASN A 157 -17.13 -1.02 8.05
CA ASN A 157 -16.59 -0.27 9.16
C ASN A 157 -17.67 0.07 10.19
N THR A 158 -17.21 0.12 11.42
CA THR A 158 -17.95 0.59 12.58
C THR A 158 -17.17 1.73 13.24
N VAL A 159 -17.62 2.18 14.39
CA VAL A 159 -16.89 3.18 15.19
C VAL A 159 -15.52 2.65 15.66
N ASN A 160 -15.45 1.33 16.00
CA ASN A 160 -14.30 0.78 16.71
C ASN A 160 -13.52 -0.29 15.91
N TRP A 161 -13.99 -0.75 14.77
CA TRP A 161 -13.29 -1.74 13.98
C TRP A 161 -13.71 -1.69 12.51
N TYR A 162 -12.87 -2.24 11.67
CA TYR A 162 -13.15 -2.38 10.25
C TYR A 162 -12.60 -3.69 9.71
N VAL A 163 -13.18 -4.14 8.61
CA VAL A 163 -12.69 -5.24 7.79
C VAL A 163 -12.94 -4.95 6.32
N GLY A 164 -12.03 -5.33 5.45
CA GLY A 164 -12.18 -5.14 4.03
C GLY A 164 -11.49 -6.23 3.22
N VAL A 165 -12.06 -6.52 2.06
CA VAL A 165 -11.47 -7.41 1.05
C VAL A 165 -11.53 -6.73 -0.30
N SER A 166 -10.51 -6.93 -1.12
CA SER A 166 -10.44 -6.24 -2.41
C SER A 166 -9.53 -6.92 -3.42
N THR A 167 -9.73 -6.55 -4.66
CA THR A 167 -8.82 -6.78 -5.77
C THR A 167 -8.72 -5.49 -6.58
N PRO A 168 -7.74 -4.61 -6.29
CA PRO A 168 -7.63 -3.31 -6.95
C PRO A 168 -7.16 -3.41 -8.40
N ARG A 169 -6.68 -4.58 -8.84
CA ARG A 169 -6.29 -4.89 -10.22
C ARG A 169 -6.82 -6.26 -10.60
N ILE A 170 -7.79 -6.29 -11.52
CA ILE A 170 -8.43 -7.53 -11.98
C ILE A 170 -7.78 -8.05 -13.25
N LEU A 171 -7.36 -7.15 -14.16
CA LEU A 171 -6.79 -7.53 -15.44
C LEU A 171 -5.34 -7.94 -15.29
N GLU A 172 -5.04 -9.18 -15.63
CA GLU A 172 -3.68 -9.71 -15.73
C GLU A 172 -3.16 -9.46 -17.14
N LYS A 173 -1.91 -9.03 -17.26
CA LYS A 173 -1.27 -8.76 -18.55
C LYS A 173 0.11 -9.41 -18.60
N GLU A 174 0.36 -10.16 -19.66
CA GLU A 174 1.66 -10.81 -19.88
C GLU A 174 2.79 -9.82 -20.09
N PHE A 175 2.46 -8.66 -20.64
CA PHE A 175 3.46 -7.66 -21.04
C PHE A 175 4.27 -7.10 -19.85
N ASP A 176 3.59 -6.69 -18.78
CA ASP A 176 4.21 -6.18 -17.56
C ASP A 176 4.30 -7.24 -16.46
N LYS A 177 3.96 -8.51 -16.80
CA LYS A 177 3.89 -9.64 -15.86
C LYS A 177 3.04 -9.33 -14.64
N SER A 178 2.08 -8.37 -14.77
CA SER A 178 1.18 -8.03 -13.67
C SER A 178 0.26 -9.20 -13.35
N GLN A 179 0.22 -9.57 -12.09
CA GLN A 179 -0.66 -10.62 -11.58
C GLN A 179 -1.76 -10.00 -10.72
N ARG A 180 -2.89 -10.69 -10.66
CA ARG A 180 -3.99 -10.30 -9.79
C ARG A 180 -3.58 -10.47 -8.33
N HIS A 181 -3.82 -9.42 -7.55
CA HIS A 181 -3.63 -9.43 -6.12
C HIS A 181 -4.97 -9.40 -5.41
N TYR A 182 -5.08 -10.20 -4.36
CA TYR A 182 -6.20 -10.19 -3.43
C TYR A 182 -5.69 -9.66 -2.10
N PHE A 183 -6.44 -8.73 -1.55
CA PHE A 183 -6.10 -8.10 -0.29
C PHE A 183 -7.19 -8.32 0.74
N ALA A 184 -6.80 -8.51 1.97
CA ALA A 184 -7.66 -8.43 3.14
C ALA A 184 -7.03 -7.51 4.17
N ILE A 185 -7.85 -6.68 4.80
CA ILE A 185 -7.42 -5.75 5.83
C ILE A 185 -8.42 -5.77 6.97
N ALA A 186 -7.94 -5.73 8.18
CA ALA A 186 -8.78 -5.57 9.37
C ALA A 186 -8.04 -4.74 10.41
N GLY A 187 -8.79 -4.02 11.22
CA GLY A 187 -8.22 -3.27 12.33
C GLY A 187 -9.27 -2.88 13.35
N ALA A 188 -8.80 -2.53 14.54
CA ALA A 188 -9.66 -2.15 15.64
C ALA A 188 -9.06 -0.97 16.43
N LEU A 189 -9.92 -0.32 17.20
CA LEU A 189 -9.59 0.73 18.14
C LEU A 189 -9.98 0.29 19.53
N PHE A 190 -9.04 0.28 20.45
CA PHE A 190 -9.26 0.02 21.86
C PHE A 190 -8.90 1.25 22.67
N GLU A 191 -9.84 1.79 23.43
CA GLU A 191 -9.60 2.86 24.39
C GLU A 191 -9.04 2.22 25.69
N ILE A 192 -7.73 2.29 25.87
CA ILE A 192 -7.06 1.75 27.07
C ILE A 192 -7.25 2.69 28.26
N SER A 193 -7.21 4.00 28.00
CA SER A 193 -7.49 5.04 28.97
C SER A 193 -8.01 6.29 28.25
N ARG A 194 -8.33 7.35 29.00
CA ARG A 194 -8.73 8.65 28.40
C ARG A 194 -7.68 9.24 27.47
N ASP A 195 -6.41 8.97 27.74
CA ASP A 195 -5.26 9.54 27.03
C ASP A 195 -4.58 8.55 26.08
N ILE A 196 -4.94 7.25 26.14
CA ILE A 196 -4.25 6.20 25.38
C ILE A 196 -5.25 5.35 24.62
N LYS A 197 -5.08 5.29 23.31
CA LYS A 197 -5.84 4.43 22.41
C LYS A 197 -4.88 3.48 21.69
N LEU A 198 -5.19 2.19 21.63
CA LEU A 198 -4.42 1.17 20.91
C LEU A 198 -5.12 0.81 19.61
N ARG A 199 -4.36 0.76 18.52
CA ARG A 199 -4.87 0.48 17.17
C ARG A 199 -4.11 -0.68 16.53
N PRO A 200 -4.48 -1.93 16.79
CA PRO A 200 -3.98 -3.07 16.05
C PRO A 200 -4.61 -3.13 14.66
N SER A 201 -3.84 -3.63 13.69
CA SER A 201 -4.33 -3.94 12.36
C SER A 201 -3.57 -5.09 11.72
N VAL A 202 -4.23 -5.76 10.78
CA VAL A 202 -3.70 -6.86 9.99
C VAL A 202 -3.96 -6.58 8.53
N TYR A 203 -2.98 -6.82 7.71
CA TYR A 203 -3.06 -6.73 6.26
C TYR A 203 -2.53 -8.02 5.65
N MET A 204 -3.28 -8.58 4.71
CA MET A 204 -2.93 -9.82 4.02
C MET A 204 -2.94 -9.57 2.52
N LYS A 205 -1.94 -10.11 1.83
CA LYS A 205 -1.82 -10.05 0.37
C LYS A 205 -1.57 -11.44 -0.19
N ALA A 206 -2.43 -11.85 -1.12
CA ALA A 206 -2.32 -13.09 -1.87
C ALA A 206 -2.21 -12.81 -3.36
N THR A 207 -1.31 -13.51 -4.05
CA THR A 207 -1.22 -13.51 -5.50
C THR A 207 -0.78 -14.89 -6.00
N LYS A 208 -1.11 -15.19 -7.25
CA LYS A 208 -0.75 -16.47 -7.88
C LYS A 208 0.77 -16.62 -7.92
N ASN A 209 1.25 -17.81 -7.56
CA ASN A 209 2.68 -18.19 -7.60
C ASN A 209 3.59 -17.38 -6.64
N ALA A 210 3.04 -16.69 -5.65
CA ALA A 210 3.82 -16.07 -4.58
C ALA A 210 3.30 -16.52 -3.20
N PRO A 211 4.15 -16.50 -2.16
CA PRO A 211 3.71 -16.75 -0.80
C PRO A 211 2.64 -15.76 -0.36
N LEU A 212 1.70 -16.22 0.48
CA LEU A 212 0.81 -15.31 1.20
C LEU A 212 1.64 -14.44 2.12
N THR A 213 1.54 -13.12 1.99
CA THR A 213 2.18 -12.18 2.92
C THR A 213 1.16 -11.63 3.90
N MET A 214 1.59 -11.47 5.15
CA MET A 214 0.79 -10.91 6.23
C MET A 214 1.63 -9.89 6.99
N ASP A 215 1.06 -8.70 7.18
CA ASP A 215 1.61 -7.63 8.00
C ASP A 215 0.69 -7.45 9.20
N ILE A 216 1.25 -7.57 10.39
CA ILE A 216 0.57 -7.27 11.65
C ILE A 216 1.21 -6.01 12.21
N SER A 217 0.40 -5.02 12.53
CA SER A 217 0.86 -3.78 13.15
C SER A 217 0.02 -3.40 14.36
N ALA A 218 0.63 -2.69 15.27
CA ALA A 218 -0.08 -2.07 16.37
C ALA A 218 0.62 -0.74 16.72
N TYR A 219 -0.18 0.29 16.96
CA TYR A 219 0.33 1.55 17.46
C TYR A 219 -0.58 2.14 18.54
N ALA A 220 0.04 2.78 19.50
CA ALA A 220 -0.63 3.52 20.55
C ALA A 220 -0.69 5.01 20.19
N VAL A 221 -1.87 5.60 20.36
CA VAL A 221 -2.10 7.04 20.19
C VAL A 221 -2.21 7.66 21.55
N PHE A 222 -1.44 8.71 21.81
CA PHE A 222 -1.36 9.40 23.09
C PHE A 222 -1.98 10.80 22.98
N LYS A 223 -3.03 11.06 23.74
CA LYS A 223 -3.77 12.33 23.80
C LYS A 223 -4.21 12.84 22.42
N ASP A 224 -4.48 11.90 21.49
CA ASP A 224 -4.76 12.18 20.09
C ASP A 224 -3.69 13.04 19.37
N LEU A 225 -2.55 13.28 20.02
CA LEU A 225 -1.46 14.14 19.53
C LEU A 225 -0.37 13.36 18.81
N PHE A 226 0.22 12.35 19.42
CA PHE A 226 1.28 11.57 18.80
C PHE A 226 1.01 10.08 18.91
N TRP A 227 1.60 9.32 18.02
CA TRP A 227 1.47 7.87 17.99
C TRP A 227 2.82 7.19 17.75
N LEU A 228 2.95 6.02 18.35
CA LEU A 228 4.14 5.18 18.25
C LEU A 228 3.70 3.72 18.15
N GLY A 229 4.34 2.98 17.28
CA GLY A 229 4.00 1.57 17.09
C GLY A 229 5.04 0.76 16.36
N GLY A 230 4.70 -0.49 16.13
CA GLY A 230 5.52 -1.43 15.40
C GLY A 230 4.72 -2.28 14.43
N MET A 231 5.44 -2.89 13.51
CA MET A 231 4.91 -3.78 12.51
C MET A 231 5.82 -5.01 12.37
N ALA A 232 5.20 -6.17 12.18
CA ALA A 232 5.87 -7.39 11.79
C ALA A 232 5.29 -7.90 10.47
N ARG A 233 6.16 -8.13 9.49
CA ARG A 233 5.82 -8.71 8.18
C ARG A 233 6.27 -10.14 8.13
N THR A 234 5.42 -11.04 7.67
CA THR A 234 5.77 -12.44 7.46
C THR A 234 5.20 -12.95 6.13
N ALA A 235 5.82 -13.97 5.58
CA ALA A 235 5.35 -14.63 4.38
C ALA A 235 5.11 -16.12 4.68
N PHE A 236 3.90 -16.62 4.34
CA PHE A 236 3.52 -18.01 4.51
C PHE A 236 3.52 -18.73 3.16
N GLY A 237 4.21 -19.83 3.04
CA GLY A 237 4.24 -20.62 1.82
C GLY A 237 5.53 -21.40 1.66
N ARG A 238 5.77 -21.94 0.47
CA ARG A 238 6.90 -22.82 0.17
C ARG A 238 8.20 -22.24 0.69
N VAL A 239 8.79 -22.94 1.63
CA VAL A 239 10.12 -22.64 2.16
C VAL A 239 11.08 -22.61 0.98
N ILE A 240 11.78 -21.48 0.78
CA ILE A 240 12.94 -21.44 -0.10
C ILE A 240 13.90 -22.53 0.39
N PRO A 241 14.64 -23.23 -0.48
CA PRO A 241 15.54 -24.33 -0.06
C PRO A 241 16.55 -23.95 1.05
N THR A 242 16.73 -22.68 1.34
CA THR A 242 17.59 -22.16 2.41
C THR A 242 16.92 -22.11 3.79
N GLY A 243 15.66 -22.54 3.92
CA GLY A 243 14.96 -22.65 5.21
C GLY A 243 14.59 -21.31 5.88
N LYS A 244 14.82 -20.17 5.23
CA LYS A 244 14.54 -18.84 5.81
C LYS A 244 13.29 -18.23 5.18
N VAL A 245 12.26 -18.00 5.99
CA VAL A 245 11.08 -17.22 5.59
C VAL A 245 11.49 -15.76 5.60
N GLY A 246 11.35 -15.09 4.45
CA GLY A 246 11.58 -13.65 4.36
C GLY A 246 10.55 -12.91 5.21
N GLY A 247 11.01 -12.04 6.10
CA GLY A 247 10.17 -11.23 6.98
C GLY A 247 10.74 -9.84 7.14
N GLY A 248 10.04 -8.98 7.89
CA GLY A 248 10.48 -7.64 8.22
C GLY A 248 9.91 -7.20 9.56
N LEU A 249 10.64 -6.34 10.22
CA LEU A 249 10.18 -5.61 11.41
C LEU A 249 10.22 -4.13 11.09
N GLY A 250 9.19 -3.40 11.48
CA GLY A 250 9.11 -1.96 11.30
C GLY A 250 8.78 -1.24 12.61
N LEU A 251 9.34 -0.05 12.74
CA LEU A 251 8.94 0.91 13.75
C LEU A 251 8.25 2.07 13.05
N MET A 252 7.21 2.60 13.65
CA MET A 252 6.45 3.73 13.12
C MET A 252 6.14 4.74 14.21
N ALA A 253 6.24 6.01 13.87
CA ALA A 253 5.90 7.11 14.74
C ALA A 253 5.25 8.24 13.96
N GLY A 254 4.47 9.07 14.62
CA GLY A 254 3.92 10.26 13.99
C GLY A 254 3.24 11.20 14.97
N ILE A 255 2.83 12.32 14.43
CA ILE A 255 2.20 13.40 15.17
C ILE A 255 1.02 13.97 14.40
N ASN A 256 -0.07 14.21 15.09
CA ASN A 256 -1.17 15.04 14.63
C ASN A 256 -0.87 16.48 15.07
N ILE A 257 -0.33 17.30 14.18
CA ILE A 257 0.05 18.70 14.48
C ILE A 257 -1.17 19.49 14.92
N ASN A 258 -2.29 19.22 14.31
CA ASN A 258 -3.62 19.71 14.65
C ASN A 258 -4.67 18.73 14.10
N ASP A 259 -5.95 19.08 14.21
CA ASP A 259 -7.06 18.24 13.71
C ASP A 259 -7.01 17.99 12.19
N ASN A 260 -6.26 18.80 11.44
CA ASN A 260 -6.18 18.75 9.99
C ASN A 260 -4.91 18.05 9.48
N ILE A 261 -3.78 18.17 10.18
CA ILE A 261 -2.46 17.77 9.68
C ILE A 261 -1.91 16.63 10.52
N ALA A 262 -1.57 15.54 9.85
CA ALA A 262 -0.83 14.43 10.44
C ALA A 262 0.45 14.15 9.64
N VAL A 263 1.54 13.90 10.34
CA VAL A 263 2.83 13.50 9.79
C VAL A 263 3.24 12.18 10.43
N GLY A 264 3.68 11.24 9.60
CA GLY A 264 4.14 9.93 10.05
C GLY A 264 5.46 9.56 9.40
N TYR A 265 6.23 8.76 10.12
CA TYR A 265 7.48 8.18 9.64
C TYR A 265 7.56 6.73 10.06
N SER A 266 8.06 5.87 9.18
CA SER A 266 8.42 4.51 9.54
C SER A 266 9.79 4.11 9.01
N TYR A 267 10.42 3.21 9.74
CA TYR A 267 11.64 2.52 9.37
C TYR A 267 11.40 1.02 9.38
N ASP A 268 11.64 0.36 8.24
CA ASP A 268 11.48 -1.07 8.09
C ASP A 268 12.82 -1.74 7.90
N TYR A 269 12.98 -2.84 8.61
CA TYR A 269 14.17 -3.65 8.62
C TYR A 269 13.84 -5.08 8.15
N SER A 270 14.49 -5.53 7.09
CA SER A 270 14.27 -6.88 6.53
C SER A 270 15.00 -7.93 7.36
N VAL A 271 14.31 -8.96 7.83
CA VAL A 271 14.87 -10.05 8.62
C VAL A 271 14.98 -11.31 7.76
N GLY A 272 16.14 -11.97 7.80
CA GLY A 272 16.30 -13.32 7.24
C GLY A 272 16.85 -13.42 5.82
N ASN A 273 17.15 -12.33 5.13
CA ASN A 273 17.75 -12.34 3.80
C ASN A 273 19.25 -12.03 3.82
N THR A 274 20.01 -12.64 2.89
CA THR A 274 21.44 -12.34 2.69
C THR A 274 21.71 -10.90 2.27
N THR A 275 20.73 -10.23 1.66
CA THR A 275 20.75 -8.80 1.30
C THR A 275 20.79 -7.86 2.51
N PHE A 276 20.48 -8.37 3.69
CA PHE A 276 20.46 -7.67 4.95
C PHE A 276 21.76 -6.92 5.31
N LYS A 277 22.90 -7.52 4.97
CA LYS A 277 24.23 -6.94 5.22
C LYS A 277 24.48 -5.67 4.39
N TYR A 278 23.73 -5.47 3.31
CA TYR A 278 24.02 -4.46 2.28
C TYR A 278 22.92 -3.39 2.13
N ASN A 279 21.74 -3.60 2.73
CA ASN A 279 20.67 -2.61 2.65
C ASN A 279 20.52 -1.83 3.96
N GLY A 280 20.46 -0.51 3.88
CA GLY A 280 20.26 0.39 5.02
C GLY A 280 18.82 0.42 5.56
N GLY A 281 17.97 -0.59 5.22
CA GLY A 281 16.56 -0.60 5.57
C GLY A 281 15.68 0.19 4.58
N SER A 282 14.43 0.41 4.95
CA SER A 282 13.46 1.18 4.15
C SER A 282 12.84 2.27 5.01
N HIS A 283 12.69 3.43 4.43
CA HIS A 283 12.13 4.60 5.08
C HIS A 283 10.83 5.02 4.39
N GLU A 284 9.84 5.39 5.16
CA GLU A 284 8.56 5.86 4.64
C GLU A 284 8.14 7.11 5.40
N LEU A 285 7.78 8.17 4.66
CA LEU A 285 7.24 9.41 5.17
C LEU A 285 5.79 9.55 4.72
N LEU A 286 4.89 9.87 5.64
CA LEU A 286 3.48 10.12 5.41
C LEU A 286 3.15 11.56 5.78
N LEU A 287 2.41 12.24 4.91
CA LEU A 287 1.78 13.52 5.18
C LEU A 287 0.30 13.42 4.82
N ARG A 288 -0.58 13.80 5.74
CA ARG A 288 -2.02 13.87 5.51
C ARG A 288 -2.56 15.24 5.89
N TYR A 289 -3.47 15.74 5.05
CA TYR A 289 -4.23 16.95 5.29
C TYR A 289 -5.73 16.67 5.15
N ASP A 290 -6.49 16.91 6.21
CA ASP A 290 -7.95 16.75 6.27
C ASP A 290 -8.61 18.15 6.21
N PHE A 291 -9.42 18.40 5.16
CA PHE A 291 -10.13 19.66 4.97
C PHE A 291 -11.46 19.64 5.75
N MET A 292 -11.54 20.41 6.82
CA MET A 292 -12.75 20.55 7.62
C MET A 292 -13.55 21.76 7.14
N PHE A 293 -14.52 21.54 6.28
CA PHE A 293 -15.38 22.61 5.76
C PHE A 293 -16.48 23.04 6.73
N ARG A 294 -16.81 22.23 7.75
CA ARG A 294 -17.86 22.52 8.74
C ARG A 294 -17.37 22.28 10.17
N LYS A 295 -17.40 23.34 10.98
CA LYS A 295 -17.06 23.29 12.41
C LYS A 295 -18.17 22.69 13.31
N LYS A 296 -19.35 22.32 12.78
CA LYS A 296 -20.56 22.06 13.59
C LYS A 296 -21.19 20.68 13.47
N ASP A 297 -20.74 19.84 12.56
CA ASP A 297 -21.31 18.49 12.51
C ASP A 297 -20.54 17.62 13.51
N VAL A 298 -21.28 17.13 14.51
CA VAL A 298 -20.82 16.07 15.38
C VAL A 298 -20.40 14.92 14.46
N ILE A 299 -19.10 14.73 14.34
CA ILE A 299 -18.53 13.65 13.53
C ILE A 299 -19.01 12.36 14.18
N LYS A 300 -19.94 11.68 13.52
CA LYS A 300 -20.58 10.46 14.05
C LYS A 300 -19.62 9.28 14.12
N SER A 301 -18.50 9.36 13.42
CA SER A 301 -17.42 8.37 13.44
C SER A 301 -16.13 9.04 13.85
N PRO A 302 -15.39 8.51 14.81
CA PRO A 302 -14.03 8.98 15.06
C PRO A 302 -13.20 8.73 13.79
N ARG A 303 -12.52 9.76 13.29
CA ARG A 303 -11.67 9.73 12.08
C ARG A 303 -10.45 8.84 12.22
N TYR A 304 -10.57 7.79 12.98
CA TYR A 304 -9.45 6.91 13.29
C TYR A 304 -9.14 5.92 12.17
N PHE A 305 -10.08 5.68 11.25
CA PHE A 305 -9.91 4.75 10.14
C PHE A 305 -9.98 5.43 8.79
#